data_4b74c0605a09fc957d196994a22e0fcd
#
_entry.id   4b74c0605a09fc957d196994a22e0fcd
#
_cell.length_a   1.000
_cell.length_b   1.000
_cell.length_c   1.000
_cell.angle_alpha   90.00
_cell.angle_beta   90.00
_cell.angle_gamma   90.00
#
_symmetry.space_group_name_H-M   'P 1'
#
loop_
_entity.id
_entity.type
_entity.pdbx_description
1 polymer ?
#
loop_
_entity_poly.entity_id
_entity_poly.type
_entity_poly.pdbx_seq_one_letter_code
_entity_poly.pdbx_strand_id
1 'polypeptide(L)'
;MRSKTKRMQKRLVKLILGITMLFLVAGGALSVRSQSSDEITVDDASYRRMEKEYLGEVKRLLGAEGFENSGVTLTKEYKEDGTRDYQLLIHHKGIRRLSEPERQALQEKLSGISFPVPGCRFYHKFLIAGNA
;
A
#
# COMPACT_ATOMS: atom_id res chain seq x y z
N MET A 1 -25.94 9.42 -23.10
CA MET A 1 -24.65 9.34 -22.36
C MET A 1 -24.69 9.96 -20.98
N ARG A 2 -25.33 11.09 -20.79
CA ARG A 2 -25.45 11.73 -19.48
C ARG A 2 -26.19 10.88 -18.41
N SER A 3 -27.15 10.03 -18.82
CA SER A 3 -27.90 9.17 -17.89
C SER A 3 -27.09 8.01 -17.33
N LYS A 4 -26.13 7.47 -18.08
CA LYS A 4 -25.26 6.39 -17.59
C LYS A 4 -24.25 6.89 -16.54
N THR A 5 -23.71 8.09 -16.70
CA THR A 5 -22.78 8.70 -15.76
C THR A 5 -23.46 9.04 -14.43
N LYS A 6 -24.69 9.55 -14.49
CA LYS A 6 -25.50 9.83 -13.30
C LYS A 6 -25.87 8.56 -12.51
N ARG A 7 -26.13 7.46 -13.21
CA ARG A 7 -26.43 6.17 -12.58
C ARG A 7 -25.20 5.58 -11.91
N MET A 8 -24.03 5.71 -12.54
CA MET A 8 -22.77 5.26 -11.94
C MET A 8 -22.39 6.10 -10.74
N GLN A 9 -22.56 7.41 -10.77
CA GLN A 9 -22.32 8.27 -9.62
C GLN A 9 -23.24 7.94 -8.44
N LYS A 10 -24.51 7.68 -8.70
CA LYS A 10 -25.46 7.29 -7.64
C LYS A 10 -25.07 5.96 -6.99
N ARG A 11 -24.57 5.01 -7.77
CA ARG A 11 -24.09 3.72 -7.23
C ARG A 11 -22.81 3.87 -6.43
N LEU A 12 -21.88 4.69 -6.92
CA LEU A 12 -20.64 5.01 -6.21
C LEU A 12 -20.92 5.73 -4.89
N VAL A 13 -21.82 6.71 -4.91
CA VAL A 13 -22.19 7.44 -3.69
C VAL A 13 -22.87 6.53 -2.68
N LYS A 14 -23.73 5.62 -3.13
CA LYS A 14 -24.36 4.63 -2.24
C LYS A 14 -23.34 3.65 -1.65
N LEU A 15 -22.35 3.23 -2.42
CA LEU A 15 -21.27 2.37 -1.94
C LEU A 15 -20.39 3.10 -0.92
N ILE A 16 -20.04 4.33 -1.18
CA ILE A 16 -19.24 5.16 -0.28
C ILE A 16 -20.02 5.43 1.02
N LEU A 17 -21.30 5.76 0.93
CA LEU A 17 -22.16 5.94 2.10
C LEU A 17 -22.31 4.65 2.92
N GLY A 18 -22.44 3.50 2.27
CA GLY A 18 -22.50 2.22 2.95
C GLY A 18 -21.21 1.88 3.69
N ILE A 19 -20.08 2.12 3.07
CA ILE A 19 -18.76 1.91 3.68
C ILE A 19 -18.54 2.90 4.83
N THR A 20 -18.94 4.16 4.68
CA THR A 20 -18.82 5.17 5.72
C THR A 20 -19.66 4.84 6.95
N MET A 21 -20.88 4.33 6.75
CA MET A 21 -21.71 3.88 7.86
C MET A 21 -21.14 2.68 8.60
N LEU A 22 -20.56 1.73 7.87
CA LEU A 22 -19.87 0.58 8.46
C LEU A 22 -18.65 1.02 9.28
N PHE A 23 -17.92 2.00 8.79
CA PHE A 23 -16.77 2.57 9.50
C PHE A 23 -17.18 3.31 10.78
N LEU A 24 -18.30 4.03 10.76
CA LEU A 24 -18.80 4.73 11.93
C LEU A 24 -19.20 3.77 13.05
N VAL A 25 -19.83 2.66 12.72
CA VAL A 25 -20.21 1.64 13.71
C VAL A 25 -18.97 0.93 14.25
N ALA A 26 -18.02 0.58 13.41
CA ALA A 26 -16.74 -0.01 13.83
C ALA A 26 -15.89 1.01 14.60
N GLY A 27 -15.87 2.26 14.16
CA GLY A 27 -15.17 3.35 14.83
C GLY A 27 -15.71 3.66 16.21
N GLY A 28 -17.03 3.60 16.39
CA GLY A 28 -17.66 3.77 17.69
C GLY A 28 -17.27 2.71 18.72
N ALA A 29 -17.23 1.46 18.29
CA ALA A 29 -16.84 0.33 19.14
C ALA A 29 -15.33 0.37 19.47
N LEU A 30 -14.51 0.79 18.53
CA LEU A 30 -13.06 0.91 18.71
C LEU A 30 -12.68 2.10 19.57
N SER A 31 -13.42 3.23 19.49
CA SER A 31 -13.11 4.42 20.28
C SER A 31 -13.33 4.20 21.77
N VAL A 32 -14.26 3.35 22.16
CA VAL A 32 -14.49 3.01 23.57
C VAL A 32 -13.33 2.16 24.12
N ARG A 33 -12.71 1.34 23.29
CA ARG A 33 -11.55 0.51 23.69
C ARG A 33 -10.23 1.28 23.62
N SER A 34 -10.11 2.25 22.73
CA SER A 34 -8.87 3.02 22.56
C SER A 34 -8.65 4.03 23.69
N GLN A 35 -9.64 4.29 24.52
CA GLN A 35 -9.49 5.13 25.71
C GLN A 35 -8.62 4.49 26.80
N SER A 36 -8.35 3.21 26.69
CA SER A 36 -7.42 2.54 27.58
C SER A 36 -5.94 2.85 27.28
N SER A 37 -5.66 3.80 26.38
CA SER A 37 -4.33 4.32 26.06
C SER A 37 -3.27 3.25 25.81
N ASP A 38 -3.69 2.06 25.46
CA ASP A 38 -2.78 1.06 24.96
C ASP A 38 -2.29 1.54 23.61
N GLU A 39 -1.20 2.29 23.63
CA GLU A 39 -0.35 2.36 22.49
C GLU A 39 -0.20 0.94 22.00
N ILE A 40 -0.77 0.65 20.84
CA ILE A 40 -0.55 -0.64 20.20
C ILE A 40 0.94 -0.66 19.88
N THR A 41 1.71 -1.07 20.86
CA THR A 41 3.12 -1.37 20.64
C THR A 41 3.16 -2.62 19.80
N VAL A 42 3.19 -2.39 18.48
CA VAL A 42 3.39 -3.47 17.53
C VAL A 42 4.78 -4.02 17.78
N ASP A 43 4.87 -5.24 18.23
CA ASP A 43 6.16 -5.87 18.48
C ASP A 43 6.90 -6.17 17.16
N ASP A 44 8.21 -6.36 17.26
CA ASP A 44 9.04 -6.61 16.08
C ASP A 44 8.63 -7.86 15.31
N ALA A 45 8.11 -8.87 15.98
CA ALA A 45 7.62 -10.07 15.32
C ALA A 45 6.40 -9.80 14.45
N SER A 46 5.50 -8.96 14.95
CA SER A 46 4.32 -8.54 14.19
C SER A 46 4.72 -7.70 12.98
N TYR A 47 5.67 -6.78 13.15
CA TYR A 47 6.21 -6.02 12.02
C TYR A 47 6.82 -6.92 10.95
N ARG A 48 7.63 -7.87 11.33
CA ARG A 48 8.24 -8.81 10.37
C ARG A 48 7.20 -9.60 9.58
N ARG A 49 6.12 -10.01 10.24
CA ARG A 49 5.01 -10.69 9.57
C ARG A 49 4.33 -9.78 8.56
N MET A 50 3.98 -8.56 8.98
CA MET A 50 3.34 -7.58 8.11
C MET A 50 4.23 -7.18 6.94
N GLU A 51 5.53 -7.01 7.16
CA GLU A 51 6.50 -6.73 6.11
C GLU A 51 6.56 -7.87 5.09
N LYS A 52 6.52 -9.11 5.56
CA LYS A 52 6.51 -10.29 4.70
C LYS A 52 5.22 -10.37 3.87
N GLU A 53 4.09 -10.10 4.47
CA GLU A 53 2.79 -10.06 3.79
C GLU A 53 2.77 -8.94 2.74
N TYR A 54 3.27 -7.77 3.10
CA TYR A 54 3.39 -6.65 2.19
C TYR A 54 4.26 -6.99 0.97
N LEU A 55 5.41 -7.61 1.19
CA LEU A 55 6.29 -8.06 0.11
C LEU A 55 5.60 -9.11 -0.78
N GLY A 56 4.82 -9.99 -0.20
CA GLY A 56 4.02 -10.96 -0.95
C GLY A 56 2.99 -10.27 -1.85
N GLU A 57 2.33 -9.24 -1.35
CA GLU A 57 1.38 -8.44 -2.14
C GLU A 57 2.07 -7.70 -3.28
N VAL A 58 3.22 -7.11 -3.02
CA VAL A 58 4.03 -6.43 -4.04
C VAL A 58 4.42 -7.41 -5.15
N LYS A 59 4.92 -8.58 -4.79
CA LYS A 59 5.31 -9.59 -5.77
C LYS A 59 4.12 -10.10 -6.57
N ARG A 60 2.98 -10.27 -5.92
CA ARG A 60 1.75 -10.67 -6.60
C ARG A 60 1.29 -9.63 -7.60
N LEU A 61 1.30 -8.36 -7.22
CA LEU A 61 0.96 -7.27 -8.13
C LEU A 61 1.92 -7.22 -9.32
N LEU A 62 3.21 -7.32 -9.08
CA LEU A 62 4.22 -7.32 -10.14
C LEU A 62 4.03 -8.49 -11.09
N GLY A 63 3.73 -9.68 -10.58
CA GLY A 63 3.41 -10.85 -11.41
C GLY A 63 2.16 -10.63 -12.26
N ALA A 64 1.12 -10.04 -11.68
CA ALA A 64 -0.12 -9.73 -12.40
C ALA A 64 0.09 -8.70 -13.51
N GLU A 65 1.05 -7.79 -13.33
CA GLU A 65 1.43 -6.80 -14.35
C GLU A 65 2.42 -7.33 -15.38
N GLY A 66 2.81 -8.60 -15.30
CA GLY A 66 3.72 -9.22 -16.23
C GLY A 66 5.19 -9.18 -15.82
N PHE A 67 5.49 -8.79 -14.60
CA PHE A 67 6.86 -8.69 -14.08
C PHE A 67 7.12 -9.79 -13.05
N GLU A 68 6.95 -11.03 -13.47
CA GLU A 68 7.23 -12.19 -12.62
C GLU A 68 8.72 -12.28 -12.28
N ASN A 69 9.01 -12.83 -11.12
CA ASN A 69 10.36 -13.01 -10.61
C ASN A 69 11.15 -11.70 -10.45
N SER A 70 10.46 -10.62 -10.15
CA SER A 70 11.12 -9.34 -9.84
C SER A 70 11.94 -9.47 -8.56
N GLY A 71 13.13 -8.87 -8.55
CA GLY A 71 13.88 -8.66 -7.33
C GLY A 71 13.25 -7.56 -6.52
N VAL A 72 12.87 -7.85 -5.28
CA VAL A 72 12.23 -6.88 -4.38
C VAL A 72 13.01 -6.86 -3.07
N THR A 73 13.51 -5.69 -2.71
CA THR A 73 14.24 -5.47 -1.45
C THR A 73 13.54 -4.38 -0.65
N LEU A 74 13.23 -4.69 0.59
CA LEU A 74 12.62 -3.73 1.50
C LEU A 74 13.67 -3.27 2.52
N THR A 75 13.97 -1.98 2.50
CA THR A 75 14.83 -1.33 3.48
C THR A 75 13.98 -0.47 4.40
N LYS A 76 14.30 -0.44 5.68
CA LYS A 76 13.54 0.34 6.66
C LYS A 76 14.42 1.28 7.43
N GLU A 77 13.88 2.45 7.74
CA GLU A 77 14.50 3.47 8.57
C GLU A 77 13.58 3.76 9.76
N TYR A 78 14.14 3.70 10.96
CA TYR A 78 13.42 3.99 12.18
C TYR A 78 13.51 5.49 12.48
N LYS A 79 12.37 6.10 12.78
CA LYS A 79 12.30 7.49 13.17
C LYS A 79 12.21 7.64 14.69
N GLU A 80 12.55 8.81 15.18
CA GLU A 80 12.53 9.14 16.61
C GLU A 80 11.12 9.04 17.21
N ASP A 81 10.09 9.31 16.42
CA ASP A 81 8.69 9.22 16.85
C ASP A 81 8.14 7.78 16.89
N GLY A 82 8.97 6.79 16.60
CA GLY A 82 8.57 5.39 16.54
C GLY A 82 7.99 4.95 15.20
N THR A 83 7.82 5.84 14.24
CA THR A 83 7.37 5.49 12.91
C THR A 83 8.51 4.92 12.06
N ARG A 84 8.15 4.32 10.93
CA ARG A 84 9.11 3.71 10.02
C ARG A 84 8.90 4.22 8.62
N ASP A 85 10.00 4.55 7.96
CA ASP A 85 10.01 4.78 6.53
C ASP A 85 10.58 3.54 5.85
N TYR A 86 9.88 3.09 4.83
CA TYR A 86 10.28 1.93 4.04
C TYR A 86 10.68 2.37 2.65
N GLN A 87 11.79 1.84 2.16
CA GLN A 87 12.17 1.98 0.77
C GLN A 87 12.10 0.60 0.11
N LEU A 88 11.26 0.51 -0.91
CA LEU A 88 11.10 -0.69 -1.70
C LEU A 88 11.87 -0.54 -2.99
N LEU A 89 12.91 -1.36 -3.16
CA LEU A 89 13.69 -1.41 -4.38
C LEU A 89 13.19 -2.55 -5.24
N ILE A 90 12.82 -2.25 -6.46
CA ILE A 90 12.26 -3.22 -7.40
C ILE A 90 13.19 -3.30 -8.62
N HIS A 91 13.59 -4.50 -8.96
CA HIS A 91 14.46 -4.79 -10.09
C HIS A 91 13.81 -5.82 -11.01
N HIS A 92 13.63 -5.44 -12.27
CA HIS A 92 13.16 -6.34 -13.32
C HIS A 92 13.55 -5.77 -14.69
N LYS A 93 14.08 -6.62 -15.55
CA LYS A 93 14.50 -6.18 -16.89
C LYS A 93 13.36 -5.62 -17.73
N GLY A 94 12.13 -6.10 -17.55
CA GLY A 94 10.95 -5.60 -18.23
C GLY A 94 10.57 -4.19 -17.80
N ILE A 95 10.77 -3.85 -16.54
CA ILE A 95 10.49 -2.52 -16.01
C ILE A 95 11.44 -1.48 -16.61
N ARG A 96 12.67 -1.87 -16.89
CA ARG A 96 13.63 -0.98 -17.57
C ARG A 96 13.17 -0.52 -18.94
N ARG A 97 12.36 -1.33 -19.61
CA ARG A 97 11.84 -1.04 -20.95
C ARG A 97 10.58 -0.19 -20.93
N LEU A 98 9.98 0.03 -19.77
CA LEU A 98 8.79 0.85 -19.65
C LEU A 98 9.11 2.32 -19.91
N SER A 99 8.16 3.01 -20.53
CA SER A 99 8.18 4.46 -20.61
C SER A 99 7.99 5.09 -19.23
N GLU A 100 8.31 6.36 -19.10
CA GLU A 100 8.10 7.07 -17.83
C GLU A 100 6.64 7.04 -17.37
N PRO A 101 5.63 7.31 -18.25
CA PRO A 101 4.23 7.20 -17.84
C PRO A 101 3.84 5.80 -17.38
N GLU A 102 4.37 4.76 -18.03
CA GLU A 102 4.10 3.37 -17.63
C GLU A 102 4.70 3.03 -16.27
N ARG A 103 5.91 3.52 -15.99
CA ARG A 103 6.54 3.35 -14.68
C ARG A 103 5.77 4.08 -13.59
N GLN A 104 5.30 5.29 -13.87
CA GLN A 104 4.46 6.03 -12.94
C GLN A 104 3.15 5.31 -12.65
N ALA A 105 2.51 4.76 -13.67
CA ALA A 105 1.29 3.99 -13.50
C ALA A 105 1.52 2.75 -12.63
N LEU A 106 2.63 2.06 -12.81
CA LEU A 106 3.00 0.92 -11.97
C LEU A 106 3.28 1.35 -10.54
N GLN A 107 3.96 2.48 -10.36
CA GLN A 107 4.26 3.04 -9.04
C GLN A 107 2.98 3.42 -8.30
N GLU A 108 2.00 3.99 -8.98
CA GLU A 108 0.69 4.31 -8.39
C GLU A 108 -0.04 3.05 -7.92
N LYS A 109 0.01 1.98 -8.70
CA LYS A 109 -0.57 0.70 -8.31
C LYS A 109 0.12 0.13 -7.07
N LEU A 110 1.43 0.20 -7.02
CA LEU A 110 2.20 -0.23 -5.85
C LEU A 110 1.87 0.60 -4.61
N SER A 111 1.68 1.90 -4.79
CA SER A 111 1.28 2.81 -3.71
C SER A 111 -0.11 2.51 -3.16
N GLY A 112 -0.93 1.82 -3.92
CA GLY A 112 -2.26 1.37 -3.48
C GLY A 112 -2.22 0.19 -2.52
N ILE A 113 -1.09 -0.49 -2.37
CA ILE A 113 -0.96 -1.59 -1.43
C ILE A 113 -0.87 -1.00 -0.02
N SER A 114 -1.81 -1.37 0.83
CA SER A 114 -1.89 -0.85 2.18
C SER A 114 -1.02 -1.66 3.15
N PHE A 115 -0.51 -0.97 4.14
CA PHE A 115 0.19 -1.56 5.26
C PHE A 115 -0.62 -1.26 6.53
N PRO A 116 -0.86 -2.25 7.39
CA PRO A 116 -1.85 -2.08 8.45
C PRO A 116 -1.43 -1.16 9.59
N VAL A 117 -0.18 -0.73 9.65
CA VAL A 117 0.31 0.16 10.70
C VAL A 117 0.27 1.61 10.24
N PRO A 118 -0.46 2.50 10.94
CA PRO A 118 -0.48 3.91 10.59
C PRO A 118 0.88 4.57 10.76
N GLY A 119 1.14 5.59 9.96
CA GLY A 119 2.36 6.39 10.04
C GLY A 119 3.55 5.82 9.29
N CYS A 120 3.45 4.61 8.74
CA CYS A 120 4.50 4.04 7.91
C CYS A 120 4.43 4.61 6.50
N ARG A 121 5.53 5.10 6.00
CA ARG A 121 5.65 5.62 4.64
C ARG A 121 6.43 4.66 3.79
N PHE A 122 5.99 4.50 2.55
CA PHE A 122 6.61 3.62 1.58
C PHE A 122 7.07 4.40 0.36
N TYR A 123 8.33 4.27 0.03
CA TYR A 123 8.94 4.85 -1.16
C TYR A 123 9.29 3.72 -2.11
N HIS A 124 8.82 3.82 -3.34
CA HIS A 124 9.04 2.81 -4.36
C HIS A 124 10.09 3.32 -5.35
N LYS A 125 11.13 2.55 -5.55
CA LYS A 125 12.21 2.89 -6.46
C LYS A 125 12.49 1.71 -7.39
N PHE A 126 12.46 1.99 -8.69
CA PHE A 126 12.85 1.02 -9.69
C PHE A 126 14.35 1.14 -9.96
N LEU A 127 15.04 0.02 -9.85
CA LEU A 127 16.44 -0.05 -10.27
C LEU A 127 16.48 -0.19 -11.80
N ILE A 128 16.54 0.95 -12.47
CA ILE A 128 16.47 1.03 -13.92
C ILE A 128 17.86 0.87 -14.53
N ALA A 129 18.87 1.23 -13.78
CA ALA A 129 20.20 1.32 -14.33
C ALA A 129 20.91 -0.02 -14.27
N GLY A 130 21.15 -0.56 -15.42
CA GLY A 130 22.30 -1.42 -15.60
C GLY A 130 23.62 -0.67 -15.42
N ASN A 131 23.62 0.39 -14.68
CA ASN A 131 24.75 1.27 -14.45
C ASN A 131 25.39 0.97 -13.11
N ALA A 132 25.46 -0.27 -12.83
CA ALA A 132 26.37 -0.62 -11.75
C ALA A 132 27.78 -0.59 -12.31
#